data_f80181625e2c38f74b46a10fe0a0e2cb
#
_entry.id   f80181625e2c38f74b46a10fe0a0e2cb
#
_cell.length_a   1.000
_cell.length_b   1.000
_cell.length_c   1.000
_cell.angle_alpha   90.00
_cell.angle_beta   90.00
_cell.angle_gamma   90.00
#
_symmetry.space_group_name_H-M   'P 1'
#
loop_
_entity.id
_entity.type
_entity.pdbx_description
1 polymer ?
#
loop_
_entity_poly.entity_id
_entity_poly.type
_entity_poly.pdbx_seq_one_letter_code
_entity_poly.pdbx_strand_id
1 'polypeptide(L)'
;YGVADGSAFALAHNGILSNDKLLRLEKKLPASRIETDSFAIVQLLEQAGTIDLDTLRITSELLRGSFTYTVLDDHEHLYIVRGNNPFCLYHFPKQKVYLYASTKEILNYALSSIRKSLHGPVEEVAVQEGGILCLLPDGGRSKGTFSVRHLYDLRAYDWPLSGTQSVRVQK
;
A
#
# COMPACT_ATOMS: atom_id res chain seq x y z
N TYR A 1 6.36 11.16 3.89
CA TYR A 1 7.31 10.90 2.81
C TYR A 1 8.58 10.30 3.38
N GLY A 2 9.40 9.70 2.52
CA GLY A 2 10.68 9.11 2.86
C GLY A 2 11.75 9.42 1.81
N VAL A 3 12.96 8.92 2.05
CA VAL A 3 14.09 9.06 1.14
C VAL A 3 14.74 7.68 0.97
N ALA A 4 14.91 7.23 -0.28
CA ALA A 4 15.56 5.99 -0.63
C ALA A 4 16.66 6.30 -1.65
N ASP A 5 17.92 5.94 -1.34
CA ASP A 5 19.11 6.21 -2.17
C ASP A 5 19.23 7.69 -2.63
N GLY A 6 18.90 8.61 -1.71
CA GLY A 6 18.92 10.05 -2.00
C GLY A 6 17.69 10.57 -2.76
N SER A 7 16.81 9.70 -3.25
CA SER A 7 15.57 10.04 -3.95
C SER A 7 14.42 10.16 -2.97
N ALA A 8 13.68 11.27 -3.02
CA ALA A 8 12.50 11.48 -2.20
C ALA A 8 11.30 10.71 -2.75
N PHE A 9 10.45 10.22 -1.87
CA PHE A 9 9.18 9.63 -2.26
C PHE A 9 8.05 9.99 -1.29
N ALA A 10 6.82 9.97 -1.81
CA ALA A 10 5.60 10.11 -1.03
C ALA A 10 4.82 8.79 -1.04
N LEU A 11 4.25 8.43 0.11
CA LEU A 11 3.44 7.22 0.26
C LEU A 11 2.04 7.58 0.77
N ALA A 12 1.03 7.00 0.14
CA ALA A 12 -0.35 7.02 0.62
C ALA A 12 -0.82 5.58 0.85
N HIS A 13 -1.46 5.32 1.99
CA HIS A 13 -1.91 4.00 2.42
C HIS A 13 -3.40 4.02 2.75
N ASN A 14 -4.10 3.03 2.26
CA ASN A 14 -5.47 2.71 2.61
C ASN A 14 -5.50 1.31 3.25
N GLY A 15 -5.74 1.27 4.56
CA GLY A 15 -5.77 0.02 5.31
C GLY A 15 -5.28 0.17 6.74
N ILE A 16 -5.03 -0.98 7.37
CA ILE A 16 -4.50 -1.09 8.74
C ILE A 16 -3.49 -2.24 8.76
N LEU A 17 -2.26 -1.94 9.16
CA LEU A 17 -1.24 -2.95 9.41
C LEU A 17 -1.34 -3.45 10.85
N SER A 18 -1.42 -4.76 11.02
CA SER A 18 -1.49 -5.40 12.34
C SER A 18 -0.13 -5.71 12.94
N ASN A 19 0.93 -5.67 12.12
CA ASN A 19 2.28 -6.06 12.55
C ASN A 19 3.32 -4.92 12.48
N ASP A 20 2.91 -3.67 12.39
CA ASP A 20 3.80 -2.50 12.30
C ASP A 20 4.83 -2.46 13.44
N LYS A 21 4.40 -2.71 14.69
CA LYS A 21 5.28 -2.75 15.87
C LYS A 21 6.29 -3.90 15.82
N LEU A 22 5.83 -5.08 15.38
CA LEU A 22 6.69 -6.25 15.22
C LEU A 22 7.74 -6.01 14.12
N LEU A 23 7.34 -5.46 12.97
CA LEU A 23 8.25 -5.11 11.89
C LEU A 23 9.33 -4.13 12.35
N ARG A 24 8.97 -3.11 13.14
CA ARG A 24 9.93 -2.14 13.69
C ARG A 24 11.00 -2.84 14.52
N LEU A 25 10.62 -3.82 15.33
CA LEU A 25 11.55 -4.59 16.15
C LEU A 25 12.40 -5.55 15.31
N GLU A 26 11.77 -6.40 14.49
CA GLU A 26 12.45 -7.44 13.71
C GLU A 26 13.42 -6.86 12.67
N LYS A 27 13.00 -5.78 11.99
CA LYS A 27 13.80 -5.10 10.97
C LYS A 27 14.72 -4.04 11.55
N LYS A 28 14.69 -3.81 12.88
CA LYS A 28 15.50 -2.79 13.58
C LYS A 28 15.31 -1.42 12.93
N LEU A 29 14.04 -1.07 12.60
CA LEU A 29 13.74 0.22 11.98
C LEU A 29 14.06 1.36 12.96
N PRO A 30 14.49 2.53 12.46
CA PRO A 30 14.84 3.68 13.30
C PRO A 30 13.68 4.11 14.19
N ALA A 31 13.99 4.53 15.41
CA ALA A 31 13.00 5.11 16.32
C ALA A 31 12.37 6.37 15.70
N SER A 32 11.06 6.52 15.83
CA SER A 32 10.32 7.65 15.28
C SER A 32 9.24 8.11 16.25
N ARG A 33 8.91 9.40 16.17
CA ARG A 33 7.73 9.98 16.84
C ARG A 33 6.45 9.81 16.02
N ILE A 34 6.55 9.29 14.78
CA ILE A 34 5.41 9.02 13.91
C ILE A 34 4.84 7.65 14.31
N GLU A 35 3.62 7.67 14.81
CA GLU A 35 2.96 6.47 15.38
C GLU A 35 2.03 5.75 14.39
N THR A 36 1.84 6.30 13.18
CA THR A 36 1.00 5.64 12.18
C THR A 36 1.64 4.34 11.70
N ASP A 37 0.82 3.31 11.52
CA ASP A 37 1.23 2.02 10.96
C ASP A 37 1.86 2.15 9.57
N SER A 38 1.31 3.05 8.75
CA SER A 38 1.81 3.37 7.40
C SER A 38 3.28 3.79 7.39
N PHE A 39 3.78 4.40 8.48
CA PHE A 39 5.17 4.83 8.55
C PHE A 39 6.15 3.66 8.60
N ALA A 40 5.70 2.48 9.02
CA ALA A 40 6.53 1.27 8.94
C ALA A 40 6.85 0.90 7.47
N ILE A 41 5.91 1.12 6.54
CA ILE A 41 6.18 0.91 5.10
C ILE A 41 7.24 1.90 4.62
N VAL A 42 7.11 3.19 4.99
CA VAL A 42 8.11 4.21 4.62
C VAL A 42 9.50 3.80 5.10
N GLN A 43 9.64 3.42 6.36
CA GLN A 43 10.92 3.00 6.94
C GLN A 43 11.51 1.74 6.28
N LEU A 44 10.66 0.78 5.88
CA LEU A 44 11.11 -0.41 5.16
C LEU A 44 11.68 -0.05 3.77
N LEU A 45 11.01 0.88 3.07
CA LEU A 45 11.47 1.37 1.76
C LEU A 45 12.75 2.21 1.89
N GLU A 46 12.86 3.06 2.92
CA GLU A 46 14.08 3.79 3.24
C GLU A 46 15.25 2.83 3.54
N GLN A 47 15.01 1.78 4.32
CA GLN A 47 16.01 0.77 4.65
C GLN A 47 16.44 -0.04 3.43
N ALA A 48 15.54 -0.30 2.47
CA ALA A 48 15.85 -0.99 1.23
C ALA A 48 16.72 -0.14 0.29
N GLY A 49 16.60 1.19 0.38
CA GLY A 49 17.44 2.13 -0.37
C GLY A 49 17.00 2.35 -1.81
N THR A 50 16.05 1.59 -2.35
CA THR A 50 15.54 1.71 -3.73
C THR A 50 14.03 1.61 -3.76
N ILE A 51 13.42 2.23 -4.77
CA ILE A 51 11.98 2.08 -5.08
C ILE A 51 11.86 1.42 -6.45
N ASP A 52 11.60 0.13 -6.46
CA ASP A 52 11.39 -0.67 -7.66
C ASP A 52 10.36 -1.78 -7.38
N LEU A 53 10.00 -2.54 -8.42
CA LEU A 53 9.00 -3.60 -8.31
C LEU A 53 9.44 -4.71 -7.34
N ASP A 54 10.71 -4.99 -7.26
CA ASP A 54 11.26 -6.06 -6.41
C ASP A 54 11.26 -5.65 -4.93
N THR A 55 11.69 -4.43 -4.64
CA THR A 55 11.64 -3.83 -3.30
C THR A 55 10.20 -3.75 -2.79
N LEU A 56 9.26 -3.31 -3.64
CA LEU A 56 7.84 -3.23 -3.30
C LEU A 56 7.25 -4.62 -3.06
N ARG A 57 7.65 -5.63 -3.85
CA ARG A 57 7.27 -7.03 -3.63
C ARG A 57 7.74 -7.52 -2.27
N ILE A 58 9.05 -7.41 -1.99
CA ILE A 58 9.65 -7.87 -0.73
C ILE A 58 9.00 -7.16 0.46
N THR A 59 8.84 -5.84 0.38
CA THR A 59 8.19 -5.05 1.44
C THR A 59 6.77 -5.53 1.67
N SER A 60 5.96 -5.71 0.61
CA SER A 60 4.56 -6.13 0.72
C SER A 60 4.38 -7.52 1.32
N GLU A 61 5.31 -8.44 1.06
CA GLU A 61 5.29 -9.79 1.63
C GLU A 61 5.60 -9.83 3.14
N LEU A 62 6.16 -8.75 3.69
CA LEU A 62 6.38 -8.59 5.13
C LEU A 62 5.14 -8.07 5.87
N LEU A 63 4.26 -7.34 5.19
CA LEU A 63 3.12 -6.68 5.81
C LEU A 63 2.05 -7.69 6.24
N ARG A 64 1.37 -7.41 7.36
CA ARG A 64 0.20 -8.16 7.82
C ARG A 64 -0.94 -7.17 8.07
N GLY A 65 -2.17 -7.61 7.85
CA GLY A 65 -3.35 -6.76 7.97
C GLY A 65 -4.01 -6.53 6.63
N SER A 66 -4.63 -5.37 6.44
CA SER A 66 -5.27 -5.02 5.18
C SER A 66 -4.62 -3.77 4.60
N PHE A 67 -4.27 -3.80 3.32
CA PHE A 67 -3.62 -2.66 2.70
C PHE A 67 -3.82 -2.58 1.18
N THR A 68 -3.79 -1.37 0.71
CA THR A 68 -3.42 -0.95 -0.64
C THR A 68 -2.65 0.35 -0.47
N TYR A 69 -1.49 0.48 -1.07
CA TYR A 69 -0.72 1.72 -0.97
C TYR A 69 -0.18 2.17 -2.33
N THR A 70 0.10 3.45 -2.42
CA THR A 70 0.75 4.05 -3.59
C THR A 70 2.04 4.73 -3.17
N VAL A 71 3.04 4.70 -4.04
CA VAL A 71 4.31 5.40 -3.87
C VAL A 71 4.56 6.25 -5.11
N LEU A 72 4.81 7.53 -4.91
CA LEU A 72 5.27 8.46 -5.95
C LEU A 72 6.71 8.84 -5.63
N ASP A 73 7.63 8.53 -6.54
CA ASP A 73 9.04 8.91 -6.41
C ASP A 73 9.35 10.24 -7.11
N ASP A 74 10.54 10.75 -6.95
CA ASP A 74 11.00 12.01 -7.57
C ASP A 74 11.37 11.87 -9.06
N HIS A 75 11.30 10.65 -9.60
CA HIS A 75 11.34 10.39 -11.05
C HIS A 75 9.94 10.39 -11.68
N GLU A 76 8.92 10.81 -10.92
CA GLU A 76 7.50 10.84 -11.33
C GLU A 76 6.92 9.44 -11.63
N HIS A 77 7.54 8.36 -11.10
CA HIS A 77 6.95 7.03 -11.18
C HIS A 77 5.87 6.89 -10.11
N LEU A 78 4.67 6.51 -10.50
CA LEU A 78 3.60 6.17 -9.57
C LEU A 78 3.44 4.67 -9.48
N TYR A 79 3.85 4.10 -8.36
CA TYR A 79 3.63 2.70 -8.04
C TYR A 79 2.31 2.53 -7.29
N ILE A 80 1.53 1.55 -7.69
CA ILE A 80 0.27 1.15 -7.06
C ILE A 80 0.44 -0.30 -6.62
N VAL A 81 0.36 -0.53 -5.33
CA VAL A 81 0.53 -1.86 -4.72
C VAL A 81 -0.78 -2.26 -4.08
N ARG A 82 -1.45 -3.27 -4.65
CA ARG A 82 -2.73 -3.74 -4.16
C ARG A 82 -2.57 -5.02 -3.33
N GLY A 83 -2.76 -4.89 -2.01
CA GLY A 83 -2.98 -6.03 -1.12
C GLY A 83 -4.41 -6.55 -1.25
N ASN A 84 -5.10 -6.70 -0.13
CA ASN A 84 -6.47 -7.21 -0.04
C ASN A 84 -7.54 -6.13 0.09
N ASN A 85 -7.17 -4.83 0.09
CA ASN A 85 -8.16 -3.75 0.09
C ASN A 85 -8.69 -3.45 -1.32
N PRO A 86 -9.94 -2.98 -1.43
CA PRO A 86 -10.49 -2.52 -2.70
C PRO A 86 -9.67 -1.38 -3.31
N PHE A 87 -9.60 -1.36 -4.64
CA PHE A 87 -8.93 -0.33 -5.41
C PHE A 87 -9.55 -0.22 -6.80
N CYS A 88 -9.73 0.99 -7.28
CA CYS A 88 -10.23 1.28 -8.61
C CYS A 88 -9.36 2.33 -9.28
N LEU A 89 -8.98 2.08 -10.53
CA LEU A 89 -8.13 2.97 -11.34
C LEU A 89 -8.76 3.16 -12.72
N TYR A 90 -8.98 4.41 -13.10
CA TYR A 90 -9.42 4.79 -14.43
C TYR A 90 -8.33 5.59 -15.14
N HIS A 91 -8.14 5.28 -16.41
CA HIS A 91 -7.29 6.04 -17.32
C HIS A 91 -8.15 6.78 -18.33
N PHE A 92 -7.86 8.06 -18.54
CA PHE A 92 -8.45 8.94 -19.53
C PHE A 92 -7.40 9.25 -20.60
N PRO A 93 -7.29 8.46 -21.68
CA PRO A 93 -6.18 8.54 -22.62
C PRO A 93 -6.06 9.90 -23.31
N LYS A 94 -7.21 10.55 -23.62
CA LYS A 94 -7.21 11.87 -24.26
C LYS A 94 -6.62 12.97 -23.40
N GLN A 95 -6.86 12.91 -22.08
CA GLN A 95 -6.33 13.87 -21.11
C GLN A 95 -5.00 13.43 -20.50
N LYS A 96 -4.56 12.20 -20.78
CA LYS A 96 -3.37 11.58 -20.18
C LYS A 96 -3.41 11.60 -18.64
N VAL A 97 -4.60 11.32 -18.07
CA VAL A 97 -4.86 11.39 -16.63
C VAL A 97 -5.26 10.02 -16.10
N TYR A 98 -4.68 9.66 -14.96
CA TYR A 98 -5.12 8.54 -14.15
C TYR A 98 -5.86 9.05 -12.92
N LEU A 99 -7.01 8.47 -12.63
CA LEU A 99 -7.78 8.77 -11.42
C LEU A 99 -8.04 7.47 -10.67
N TYR A 100 -7.83 7.48 -9.38
CA TYR A 100 -8.05 6.30 -8.55
C TYR A 100 -8.76 6.63 -7.24
N ALA A 101 -9.41 5.62 -6.69
CA ALA A 101 -10.04 5.66 -5.38
C ALA A 101 -10.03 4.26 -4.75
N SER A 102 -10.40 4.20 -3.48
CA SER A 102 -10.56 2.92 -2.77
C SER A 102 -11.69 2.07 -3.34
N THR A 103 -12.77 2.70 -3.86
CA THR A 103 -13.87 1.97 -4.50
C THR A 103 -14.34 2.65 -5.79
N LYS A 104 -14.99 1.86 -6.64
CA LYS A 104 -15.57 2.32 -7.90
C LYS A 104 -16.70 3.32 -7.68
N GLU A 105 -17.48 3.13 -6.61
CA GLU A 105 -18.58 4.02 -6.24
C GLU A 105 -18.07 5.41 -5.88
N ILE A 106 -17.03 5.49 -5.06
CA ILE A 106 -16.38 6.77 -4.69
C ILE A 106 -15.85 7.48 -5.92
N LEU A 107 -15.14 6.74 -6.79
CA LEU A 107 -14.56 7.32 -8.00
C LEU A 107 -15.66 7.82 -8.95
N ASN A 108 -16.71 7.03 -9.18
CA ASN A 108 -17.83 7.41 -10.04
C ASN A 108 -18.60 8.62 -9.49
N TYR A 109 -18.80 8.68 -8.16
CA TYR A 109 -19.43 9.83 -7.52
C TYR A 109 -18.62 11.10 -7.74
N ALA A 110 -17.31 11.08 -7.49
CA ALA A 110 -16.42 12.20 -7.72
C ALA A 110 -16.42 12.63 -9.20
N LEU A 111 -16.37 11.65 -10.13
CA LEU A 111 -16.40 11.91 -11.56
C LEU A 111 -17.70 12.56 -12.03
N SER A 112 -18.84 12.31 -11.36
CA SER A 112 -20.11 12.94 -11.73
C SER A 112 -20.05 14.46 -11.68
N SER A 113 -19.24 15.00 -10.76
CA SER A 113 -19.05 16.45 -10.57
C SER A 113 -18.12 17.10 -11.62
N ILE A 114 -17.16 16.33 -12.17
CA ILE A 114 -16.14 16.84 -13.10
C ILE A 114 -16.29 16.31 -14.53
N ARG A 115 -17.35 15.53 -14.80
CA ARG A 115 -17.57 14.82 -16.07
C ARG A 115 -17.55 15.74 -17.32
N LYS A 116 -17.89 17.02 -17.14
CA LYS A 116 -17.84 18.00 -18.25
C LYS A 116 -16.41 18.32 -18.69
N SER A 117 -15.42 18.12 -17.82
CA SER A 117 -14.01 18.41 -18.08
C SER A 117 -13.23 17.20 -18.61
N LEU A 118 -13.79 16.00 -18.47
CA LEU A 118 -13.17 14.75 -18.92
C LEU A 118 -13.94 14.18 -20.11
N HIS A 119 -13.33 14.21 -21.29
CA HIS A 119 -13.97 13.81 -22.55
C HIS A 119 -13.32 12.54 -23.10
N GLY A 120 -14.14 11.72 -23.77
CA GLY A 120 -13.68 10.54 -24.51
C GLY A 120 -13.80 9.25 -23.73
N PRO A 121 -13.17 8.17 -24.23
CA PRO A 121 -13.24 6.86 -23.60
C PRO A 121 -12.52 6.83 -22.27
N VAL A 122 -13.06 6.03 -21.37
CA VAL A 122 -12.46 5.71 -20.07
C VAL A 122 -12.01 4.26 -20.12
N GLU A 123 -10.79 4.01 -19.76
CA GLU A 123 -10.22 2.68 -19.59
C GLU A 123 -10.17 2.33 -18.10
N GLU A 124 -10.83 1.25 -17.68
CA GLU A 124 -10.64 0.70 -16.35
C GLU A 124 -9.34 -0.12 -16.34
N VAL A 125 -8.38 0.30 -15.53
CA VAL A 125 -7.08 -0.37 -15.43
C VAL A 125 -7.11 -1.32 -14.24
N ALA A 126 -7.18 -2.61 -14.52
CA ALA A 126 -7.23 -3.62 -13.47
C ALA A 126 -5.86 -3.80 -12.79
N VAL A 127 -5.83 -3.59 -11.48
CA VAL A 127 -4.74 -4.01 -10.59
C VAL A 127 -5.30 -5.13 -9.73
N GLN A 128 -4.84 -6.36 -9.96
CA GLN A 128 -5.32 -7.53 -9.22
C GLN A 128 -4.78 -7.51 -7.79
N GLU A 129 -5.42 -8.26 -6.90
CA GLU A 129 -4.89 -8.51 -5.56
C GLU A 129 -3.52 -9.19 -5.65
N GLY A 130 -2.54 -8.71 -4.87
CA GLY A 130 -1.14 -9.10 -5.02
C GLY A 130 -0.44 -8.46 -6.23
N GLY A 131 -1.10 -7.52 -6.91
CA GLY A 131 -0.53 -6.82 -8.06
C GLY A 131 0.24 -5.55 -7.68
N ILE A 132 1.31 -5.30 -8.42
CA ILE A 132 2.05 -4.04 -8.42
C ILE A 132 1.98 -3.48 -9.83
N LEU A 133 1.54 -2.23 -9.96
CA LEU A 133 1.53 -1.49 -11.23
C LEU A 133 2.39 -0.25 -11.06
N CYS A 134 3.37 -0.06 -11.94
CA CYS A 134 4.09 1.18 -12.07
C CYS A 134 3.61 1.94 -13.30
N LEU A 135 3.24 3.20 -13.12
CA LEU A 135 2.93 4.16 -14.17
C LEU A 135 4.13 5.07 -14.36
N LEU A 136 4.62 5.15 -15.59
CA LEU A 136 5.78 5.97 -15.96
C LEU A 136 5.34 7.32 -16.52
N PRO A 137 6.18 8.37 -16.44
CA PRO A 137 5.85 9.71 -16.92
C PRO A 137 5.54 9.78 -18.43
N ASP A 138 6.14 8.89 -19.21
CA ASP A 138 5.90 8.77 -20.66
C ASP A 138 4.59 8.05 -21.01
N GLY A 139 3.84 7.57 -19.99
CA GLY A 139 2.63 6.78 -20.15
C GLY A 139 2.89 5.27 -20.22
N GLY A 140 4.15 4.84 -20.13
CA GLY A 140 4.53 3.43 -20.02
C GLY A 140 3.99 2.80 -18.74
N ARG A 141 3.88 1.46 -18.76
CA ARG A 141 3.41 0.68 -17.61
C ARG A 141 4.30 -0.53 -17.42
N SER A 142 4.72 -0.78 -16.18
CA SER A 142 5.34 -2.05 -15.80
C SER A 142 4.56 -2.71 -14.67
N LYS A 143 4.67 -4.03 -14.54
CA LYS A 143 3.87 -4.81 -13.60
C LYS A 143 4.74 -5.79 -12.83
N GLY A 144 4.40 -5.99 -11.57
CA GLY A 144 4.94 -7.01 -10.70
C GLY A 144 3.82 -7.69 -9.91
N THR A 145 4.17 -8.71 -9.17
CA THR A 145 3.24 -9.40 -8.27
C THR A 145 3.95 -9.83 -6.99
N PHE A 146 3.18 -10.00 -5.93
CA PHE A 146 3.64 -10.53 -4.65
C PHE A 146 2.63 -11.52 -4.08
N SER A 147 3.07 -12.38 -3.15
CA SER A 147 2.19 -13.36 -2.52
C SER A 147 1.31 -12.70 -1.47
N VAL A 148 -0.01 -12.91 -1.57
CA VAL A 148 -1.01 -12.44 -0.59
C VAL A 148 -1.49 -13.53 0.36
N ARG A 149 -0.96 -14.75 0.26
CA ARG A 149 -1.42 -15.90 1.08
C ARG A 149 -1.38 -15.60 2.57
N HIS A 150 -0.34 -14.89 3.01
CA HIS A 150 -0.15 -14.53 4.41
C HIS A 150 -1.19 -13.51 4.94
N LEU A 151 -1.89 -12.80 4.05
CA LEU A 151 -2.96 -11.86 4.44
C LEU A 151 -4.24 -12.58 4.87
N TYR A 152 -4.38 -13.86 4.51
CA TYR A 152 -5.54 -14.70 4.81
C TYR A 152 -5.22 -15.84 5.80
N ASP A 153 -3.98 -15.92 6.28
CA ASP A 153 -3.61 -16.92 7.28
C ASP A 153 -4.06 -16.45 8.67
N LEU A 154 -5.23 -16.96 9.09
CA LEU A 154 -5.81 -16.66 10.41
C LEU A 154 -4.92 -17.11 11.59
N ARG A 155 -3.96 -18.02 11.38
CA ARG A 155 -3.02 -18.45 12.42
C ARG A 155 -1.97 -17.40 12.74
N ALA A 156 -1.77 -16.40 11.88
CA ALA A 156 -0.88 -15.28 12.14
C ALA A 156 -1.43 -14.29 13.18
N TYR A 157 -2.68 -14.48 13.61
CA TYR A 157 -3.35 -13.67 14.65
C TYR A 157 -3.30 -14.31 16.04
N ASP A 158 -2.41 -15.25 16.31
CA ASP A 158 -2.12 -15.68 17.68
C ASP A 158 -1.47 -14.51 18.47
N TRP A 159 -2.33 -13.56 18.83
CA TRP A 159 -2.09 -12.64 19.91
C TRP A 159 -1.91 -13.50 21.16
N PRO A 160 -0.79 -13.42 21.90
CA PRO A 160 -0.68 -14.08 23.17
C PRO A 160 -1.82 -13.55 24.03
N LEU A 161 -2.85 -14.37 24.26
CA LEU A 161 -3.89 -14.08 25.23
C LEU A 161 -3.17 -13.83 26.54
N SER A 162 -3.06 -12.58 26.91
CA SER A 162 -2.52 -12.11 28.17
C SER A 162 -3.07 -12.99 29.29
N GLY A 163 -2.15 -13.58 30.06
CA GLY A 163 -2.40 -14.58 31.06
C GLY A 163 -3.65 -14.33 31.90
N THR A 164 -4.58 -15.23 31.84
CA THR A 164 -5.57 -15.45 32.88
C THR A 164 -4.80 -15.85 34.17
N GLN A 165 -4.48 -14.86 34.99
CA GLN A 165 -4.18 -15.13 36.39
C GLN A 165 -5.41 -15.75 37.04
N SER A 166 -5.39 -17.06 37.23
CA SER A 166 -6.37 -17.75 38.05
C SER A 166 -6.25 -17.23 39.47
N VAL A 167 -7.20 -16.39 39.90
CA VAL A 167 -7.38 -16.04 41.31
C VAL A 167 -7.89 -17.29 42.01
N ARG A 168 -7.01 -17.98 42.75
CA ARG A 168 -7.41 -18.99 43.70
C ARG A 168 -8.11 -18.31 44.88
N VAL A 169 -9.43 -18.44 44.93
CA VAL A 169 -10.20 -18.16 46.15
C VAL A 169 -9.94 -19.34 47.11
N GLN A 170 -9.20 -19.09 48.18
CA GLN A 170 -9.17 -20.01 49.33
C GLN A 170 -10.46 -19.84 50.13
N LYS A 171 -11.12 -20.99 50.39
CA LYS A 171 -12.21 -21.11 51.37
C LYS A 171 -11.67 -21.17 52.76
#